data_9efc4c9bdef44df47551e808fb2c6dfb
#
_entry.id   9efc4c9bdef44df47551e808fb2c6dfb
#
_cell.length_a   1.000
_cell.length_b   1.000
_cell.length_c   1.000
_cell.angle_alpha   90.00
_cell.angle_beta   90.00
_cell.angle_gamma   90.00
#
_symmetry.space_group_name_H-M   'P 1'
#
loop_
_entity.id
_entity.type
_entity.pdbx_description
1 polymer ?
#
loop_
_entity_poly.entity_id
_entity_poly.type
_entity_poly.pdbx_seq_one_letter_code
_entity_poly.pdbx_strand_id
1 'polypeptide(L)'
;MLKTLHVRFMAKVMKRAKCPLVLSFLYLLQVIWWCCLPQATSLSFDYDFSVPGVLAGADLRYMNDSAALQDRIELTNYSRSWSTGRVAYGKAVRLWDESTGKVASFTSNFAFAITPATSNSARGDGMAFFLGPYPPSMPTDARGGHLALINNRDNPANKDSTRTVAVEFDAFKNAGWDPDGTNCHIGVNVNDIRSAETTALPDGFFNGIMSASVRYDAQAATLSATLRLDDPPGQSPYTVSANVDLRNVGLPQEAAVGFSASIGDLVE
;
A
#
# COMPACT_ATOMS: atom_id res chain seq x y z
N MET A 1 6.55 -9.55 -40.03
CA MET A 1 7.58 -9.44 -41.10
C MET A 1 8.35 -8.15 -40.84
N LEU A 2 9.43 -8.22 -40.04
CA LEU A 2 10.28 -7.07 -39.70
C LEU A 2 11.38 -6.96 -40.76
N LYS A 3 11.41 -5.84 -41.46
CA LYS A 3 12.49 -5.54 -42.41
C LYS A 3 13.64 -4.87 -41.67
N THR A 4 14.80 -5.43 -41.79
CA THR A 4 16.10 -5.02 -41.23
C THR A 4 16.50 -3.63 -41.70
N LEU A 5 16.75 -2.69 -40.78
CA LEU A 5 17.30 -1.37 -41.08
C LEU A 5 18.80 -1.43 -40.97
N HIS A 6 19.54 -1.31 -42.07
CA HIS A 6 20.99 -1.18 -42.09
C HIS A 6 21.38 0.30 -41.96
N VAL A 7 21.99 0.68 -40.85
CA VAL A 7 22.62 1.98 -40.67
C VAL A 7 24.12 1.84 -40.95
N ARG A 8 24.60 2.38 -42.07
CA ARG A 8 26.02 2.50 -42.36
C ARG A 8 26.55 3.76 -41.71
N PHE A 9 27.40 3.61 -40.69
CA PHE A 9 28.24 4.69 -40.20
C PHE A 9 29.49 4.82 -41.10
N MET A 10 29.62 5.95 -41.80
CA MET A 10 30.88 6.29 -42.46
C MET A 10 31.86 6.81 -41.40
N ALA A 11 32.86 6.01 -41.04
CA ALA A 11 33.98 6.43 -40.23
C ALA A 11 34.89 7.39 -41.04
N LYS A 12 34.81 8.65 -40.72
CA LYS A 12 35.79 9.65 -41.22
C LYS A 12 37.05 9.46 -40.38
N VAL A 13 38.13 8.99 -41.03
CA VAL A 13 39.43 8.82 -40.39
C VAL A 13 39.95 10.18 -39.95
N MET A 14 39.83 10.50 -38.68
CA MET A 14 40.54 11.65 -38.07
C MET A 14 41.96 11.24 -37.72
N LYS A 15 42.92 11.98 -38.26
CA LYS A 15 44.37 11.83 -37.99
C LYS A 15 44.61 11.84 -36.48
N ARG A 16 45.42 10.87 -36.01
CA ARG A 16 45.90 10.73 -34.64
C ARG A 16 46.46 12.00 -34.09
N ALA A 17 45.76 12.64 -33.17
CA ALA A 17 46.38 13.59 -32.22
C ALA A 17 46.93 12.75 -31.07
N LYS A 18 48.26 12.72 -30.96
CA LYS A 18 49.02 12.06 -29.89
C LYS A 18 48.91 12.92 -28.62
N CYS A 19 47.87 12.76 -27.82
CA CYS A 19 47.89 13.26 -26.45
C CYS A 19 47.19 12.21 -25.56
N PRO A 20 47.93 11.26 -24.95
CA PRO A 20 47.39 10.21 -24.10
C PRO A 20 46.68 10.76 -22.84
N LEU A 21 47.07 11.97 -22.39
CA LEU A 21 46.47 12.66 -21.25
C LEU A 21 45.02 13.07 -21.48
N VAL A 22 44.68 13.55 -22.68
CA VAL A 22 43.28 13.96 -22.99
C VAL A 22 42.36 12.78 -23.07
N LEU A 23 42.79 11.64 -23.62
CA LEU A 23 42.01 10.39 -23.67
C LEU A 23 41.83 9.81 -22.27
N SER A 24 42.86 9.83 -21.41
CA SER A 24 42.73 9.42 -20.01
C SER A 24 41.76 10.28 -19.22
N PHE A 25 41.80 11.61 -19.44
CA PHE A 25 40.90 12.54 -18.76
C PHE A 25 39.45 12.37 -19.19
N LEU A 26 39.20 12.16 -20.48
CA LEU A 26 37.86 11.87 -21.00
C LEU A 26 37.34 10.53 -20.50
N TYR A 27 38.18 9.51 -20.39
CA TYR A 27 37.81 8.20 -19.81
C TYR A 27 37.48 8.32 -18.31
N LEU A 28 38.27 9.09 -17.57
CA LEU A 28 38.02 9.36 -16.14
C LEU A 28 36.70 10.13 -15.95
N LEU A 29 36.40 11.11 -16.78
CA LEU A 29 35.12 11.81 -16.76
C LEU A 29 33.95 10.91 -17.10
N GLN A 30 34.08 9.98 -18.04
CA GLN A 30 33.07 9.01 -18.37
C GLN A 30 32.84 8.02 -17.20
N VAL A 31 33.90 7.56 -16.55
CA VAL A 31 33.77 6.67 -15.37
C VAL A 31 33.14 7.40 -14.19
N ILE A 32 33.54 8.64 -13.94
CA ILE A 32 32.93 9.48 -12.89
C ILE A 32 31.43 9.72 -13.20
N TRP A 33 31.10 10.01 -14.45
CA TRP A 33 29.71 10.23 -14.87
C TRP A 33 28.85 8.95 -14.69
N TRP A 34 29.41 7.77 -14.99
CA TRP A 34 28.75 6.48 -14.77
C TRP A 34 28.62 6.11 -13.29
N CYS A 35 29.61 6.45 -12.46
CA CYS A 35 29.53 6.25 -11.02
C CYS A 35 28.57 7.24 -10.32
N CYS A 36 28.27 8.38 -10.94
CA CYS A 36 27.35 9.38 -10.42
C CYS A 36 25.91 9.23 -10.94
N LEU A 37 25.63 8.25 -11.80
CA LEU A 37 24.25 7.95 -12.19
C LEU A 37 23.50 7.43 -10.96
N PRO A 38 22.40 8.08 -10.55
CA PRO A 38 21.59 7.59 -9.45
C PRO A 38 21.08 6.20 -9.81
N GLN A 39 21.55 5.20 -9.09
CA GLN A 39 21.02 3.85 -9.24
C GLN A 39 19.60 3.82 -8.67
N ALA A 40 18.63 3.53 -9.53
CA ALA A 40 17.28 3.28 -9.07
C ALA A 40 17.30 1.93 -8.31
N THR A 41 17.18 2.01 -6.97
CA THR A 41 16.97 0.83 -6.16
C THR A 41 15.49 0.50 -6.17
N SER A 42 15.15 -0.70 -6.62
CA SER A 42 13.80 -1.25 -6.55
C SER A 42 13.69 -2.13 -5.32
N LEU A 43 12.69 -1.89 -4.47
CA LEU A 43 12.30 -2.81 -3.40
C LEU A 43 11.17 -3.70 -3.92
N SER A 44 11.35 -5.01 -3.77
CA SER A 44 10.30 -5.99 -4.04
C SER A 44 10.35 -7.06 -2.95
N PHE A 45 9.19 -7.49 -2.48
CA PHE A 45 9.03 -8.64 -1.59
C PHE A 45 7.73 -9.34 -1.92
N ASP A 46 7.70 -10.63 -1.69
CA ASP A 46 6.54 -11.49 -1.91
C ASP A 46 6.47 -12.52 -0.77
N TYR A 47 5.27 -12.76 -0.26
CA TYR A 47 5.00 -13.71 0.79
C TYR A 47 3.83 -14.61 0.37
N ASP A 48 4.13 -15.80 -0.10
CA ASP A 48 3.14 -16.84 -0.34
C ASP A 48 2.86 -17.59 0.97
N PHE A 49 1.80 -17.23 1.64
CA PHE A 49 1.42 -17.83 2.93
C PHE A 49 0.97 -19.28 2.81
N SER A 50 0.71 -19.80 1.61
CA SER A 50 0.45 -21.22 1.40
C SER A 50 1.70 -22.09 1.60
N VAL A 51 2.90 -21.48 1.57
CA VAL A 51 4.15 -22.16 1.80
C VAL A 51 4.43 -22.28 3.30
N PRO A 52 4.51 -23.50 3.87
CA PRO A 52 4.78 -23.68 5.28
C PRO A 52 6.07 -23.00 5.73
N GLY A 53 6.01 -22.26 6.84
CA GLY A 53 7.17 -21.61 7.45
C GLY A 53 7.54 -20.26 6.83
N VAL A 54 6.89 -19.79 5.76
CA VAL A 54 7.19 -18.50 5.15
C VAL A 54 7.05 -17.35 6.15
N LEU A 55 6.04 -17.39 7.02
CA LEU A 55 5.80 -16.38 8.04
C LEU A 55 6.87 -16.32 9.13
N ALA A 56 7.52 -17.43 9.43
CA ALA A 56 8.60 -17.48 10.42
C ALA A 56 9.87 -16.75 9.96
N GLY A 57 10.09 -16.66 8.65
CA GLY A 57 11.22 -15.93 8.04
C GLY A 57 10.85 -14.56 7.50
N ALA A 58 9.57 -14.19 7.53
CA ALA A 58 9.10 -12.93 6.98
C ALA A 58 9.52 -11.75 7.88
N ASP A 59 10.02 -10.69 7.25
CA ASP A 59 10.34 -9.44 7.94
C ASP A 59 9.06 -8.62 8.14
N LEU A 60 8.26 -9.02 9.13
CA LEU A 60 6.97 -8.44 9.46
C LEU A 60 6.91 -8.00 10.93
N ARG A 61 6.22 -6.92 11.19
CA ARG A 61 5.93 -6.40 12.53
C ARG A 61 4.45 -6.54 12.82
N TYR A 62 4.14 -7.32 13.83
CA TYR A 62 2.78 -7.54 14.33
C TYR A 62 2.51 -6.60 15.51
N MET A 63 1.32 -6.01 15.54
CA MET A 63 0.91 -5.04 16.55
C MET A 63 -0.49 -5.35 17.04
N ASN A 64 -0.69 -5.25 18.37
CA ASN A 64 -1.92 -5.59 19.09
C ASN A 64 -2.34 -7.05 18.86
N ASP A 65 -3.58 -7.28 18.38
CA ASP A 65 -4.16 -8.61 18.25
C ASP A 65 -3.74 -9.33 16.95
N SER A 66 -2.94 -8.68 16.09
CA SER A 66 -2.49 -9.33 14.86
C SER A 66 -1.51 -10.48 15.14
N ALA A 67 -1.65 -11.57 14.43
CA ALA A 67 -0.85 -12.77 14.61
C ALA A 67 -0.60 -13.51 13.29
N ALA A 68 0.58 -14.15 13.21
CA ALA A 68 0.86 -15.13 12.17
C ALA A 68 0.23 -16.47 12.55
N LEU A 69 -0.55 -17.03 11.65
CA LEU A 69 -0.97 -18.42 11.72
C LEU A 69 -0.16 -19.28 10.75
N GLN A 70 -0.56 -20.52 10.58
CA GLN A 70 0.22 -21.45 9.77
C GLN A 70 0.21 -21.10 8.27
N ASP A 71 -0.91 -20.54 7.79
CA ASP A 71 -1.23 -20.32 6.38
C ASP A 71 -1.76 -18.91 6.08
N ARG A 72 -1.78 -18.03 7.07
CA ARG A 72 -2.31 -16.66 6.93
C ARG A 72 -1.87 -15.76 8.07
N ILE A 73 -2.13 -14.48 7.91
CA ILE A 73 -2.08 -13.49 8.98
C ILE A 73 -3.51 -13.16 9.40
N GLU A 74 -3.78 -13.27 10.69
CA GLU A 74 -4.98 -12.70 11.29
C GLU A 74 -4.67 -11.30 11.81
N LEU A 75 -5.43 -10.33 11.37
CA LEU A 75 -5.27 -8.94 11.80
C LEU A 75 -6.03 -8.67 13.11
N THR A 76 -7.13 -9.40 13.34
CA THR A 76 -7.99 -9.22 14.52
C THR A 76 -8.24 -10.56 15.18
N ASN A 77 -8.61 -10.53 16.46
CA ASN A 77 -9.05 -11.70 17.21
C ASN A 77 -10.58 -11.78 17.18
N TYR A 78 -11.13 -12.75 16.46
CA TYR A 78 -12.58 -12.94 16.30
C TYR A 78 -13.32 -13.28 17.61
N SER A 79 -12.62 -13.71 18.65
CA SER A 79 -13.20 -14.04 19.96
C SER A 79 -13.29 -12.82 20.89
N ARG A 80 -13.05 -11.62 20.38
CA ARG A 80 -12.89 -10.42 21.19
C ARG A 80 -13.52 -9.20 20.53
N SER A 81 -14.55 -8.63 21.14
CA SER A 81 -15.10 -7.33 20.73
C SER A 81 -14.02 -6.25 20.79
N TRP A 82 -14.11 -5.28 19.91
CA TRP A 82 -13.18 -4.15 19.81
C TRP A 82 -11.72 -4.56 19.57
N SER A 83 -11.51 -5.73 18.95
CA SER A 83 -10.20 -6.18 18.55
C SER A 83 -9.63 -5.27 17.47
N THR A 84 -8.33 -4.98 17.58
CA THR A 84 -7.59 -4.15 16.62
C THR A 84 -6.24 -4.77 16.35
N GLY A 85 -5.76 -4.68 15.13
CA GLY A 85 -4.41 -5.12 14.81
C GLY A 85 -3.84 -4.50 13.55
N ARG A 86 -2.52 -4.52 13.50
CA ARG A 86 -1.74 -4.12 12.33
C ARG A 86 -0.64 -5.13 12.07
N VAL A 87 -0.32 -5.29 10.81
CA VAL A 87 0.92 -5.90 10.37
C VAL A 87 1.59 -4.95 9.37
N ALA A 88 2.88 -4.76 9.51
CA ALA A 88 3.64 -3.93 8.58
C ALA A 88 4.93 -4.64 8.15
N TYR A 89 5.42 -4.30 6.97
CA TYR A 89 6.77 -4.69 6.57
C TYR A 89 7.80 -4.15 7.57
N GLY A 90 8.76 -4.99 7.94
CA GLY A 90 9.69 -4.73 9.06
C GLY A 90 10.71 -3.64 8.81
N LYS A 91 10.87 -3.21 7.57
CA LYS A 91 11.80 -2.15 7.16
C LYS A 91 11.07 -0.94 6.60
N ALA A 92 11.72 0.22 6.68
CA ALA A 92 11.22 1.43 6.04
C ALA A 92 11.20 1.26 4.51
N VAL A 93 10.16 1.77 3.88
CA VAL A 93 10.03 1.84 2.42
C VAL A 93 10.18 3.29 2.01
N ARG A 94 11.13 3.56 1.10
CA ARG A 94 11.33 4.90 0.59
C ARG A 94 10.26 5.24 -0.43
N LEU A 95 9.39 6.19 -0.08
CA LEU A 95 8.30 6.68 -0.95
C LEU A 95 8.73 7.82 -1.85
N TRP A 96 9.65 8.66 -1.39
CA TRP A 96 10.19 9.78 -2.15
C TRP A 96 11.59 10.13 -1.67
N ASP A 97 12.28 10.96 -2.42
CA ASP A 97 13.65 11.37 -2.12
C ASP A 97 13.72 12.89 -2.08
N GLU A 98 14.09 13.44 -0.93
CA GLU A 98 14.13 14.87 -0.65
C GLU A 98 15.12 15.60 -1.56
N SER A 99 16.27 14.97 -1.84
CA SER A 99 17.34 15.60 -2.62
C SER A 99 17.01 15.75 -4.09
N THR A 100 16.20 14.82 -4.63
CA THR A 100 15.83 14.79 -6.06
C THR A 100 14.38 15.18 -6.31
N GLY A 101 13.54 15.21 -5.27
CA GLY A 101 12.09 15.41 -5.37
C GLY A 101 11.34 14.25 -6.04
N LYS A 102 12.04 13.16 -6.38
CA LYS A 102 11.42 12.00 -7.04
C LYS A 102 10.54 11.25 -6.08
N VAL A 103 9.36 10.85 -6.56
CA VAL A 103 8.41 10.00 -5.85
C VAL A 103 8.38 8.62 -6.51
N ALA A 104 8.31 7.57 -5.70
CA ALA A 104 8.26 6.19 -6.18
C ALA A 104 6.82 5.82 -6.60
N SER A 105 6.70 5.13 -7.73
CA SER A 105 5.48 4.39 -8.06
C SER A 105 5.57 3.00 -7.46
N PHE A 106 4.44 2.44 -7.04
CA PHE A 106 4.39 1.08 -6.50
C PHE A 106 3.11 0.35 -6.88
N THR A 107 3.15 -0.96 -6.72
CA THR A 107 1.96 -1.82 -6.77
C THR A 107 2.05 -2.85 -5.64
N SER A 108 0.94 -3.05 -4.95
CA SER A 108 0.77 -4.08 -3.92
C SER A 108 -0.42 -4.96 -4.30
N ASN A 109 -0.21 -6.27 -4.40
CA ASN A 109 -1.25 -7.25 -4.68
C ASN A 109 -1.40 -8.17 -3.48
N PHE A 110 -2.62 -8.46 -3.06
CA PHE A 110 -2.90 -9.31 -1.92
C PHE A 110 -4.28 -9.93 -2.01
N ALA A 111 -4.46 -11.04 -1.31
CA ALA A 111 -5.76 -11.65 -1.10
C ALA A 111 -6.13 -11.60 0.39
N PHE A 112 -7.41 -11.43 0.69
CA PHE A 112 -7.91 -11.37 2.05
C PHE A 112 -9.36 -11.84 2.14
N ALA A 113 -9.82 -12.08 3.36
CA ALA A 113 -11.23 -12.33 3.68
C ALA A 113 -11.63 -11.55 4.93
N ILE A 114 -12.86 -11.05 4.96
CA ILE A 114 -13.49 -10.48 6.14
C ILE A 114 -14.55 -11.48 6.58
N THR A 115 -14.27 -12.21 7.67
CA THR A 115 -15.11 -13.33 8.11
C THR A 115 -15.90 -12.91 9.34
N PRO A 116 -17.23 -13.12 9.41
CA PRO A 116 -18.00 -12.87 10.61
C PRO A 116 -17.61 -13.85 11.71
N ALA A 117 -17.75 -13.46 12.99
CA ALA A 117 -17.44 -14.32 14.12
C ALA A 117 -18.35 -15.55 14.16
N THR A 118 -19.62 -15.40 13.79
CA THR A 118 -20.58 -16.48 13.61
C THR A 118 -21.31 -16.32 12.28
N SER A 119 -21.98 -17.39 11.81
CA SER A 119 -22.75 -17.36 10.57
C SER A 119 -23.88 -16.31 10.55
N ASN A 120 -24.32 -15.88 11.72
CA ASN A 120 -25.42 -14.94 11.89
C ASN A 120 -24.98 -13.52 12.28
N SER A 121 -23.71 -13.30 12.60
CA SER A 121 -23.20 -11.97 12.92
C SER A 121 -22.92 -11.16 11.65
N ALA A 122 -23.06 -9.84 11.77
CA ALA A 122 -22.65 -8.93 10.71
C ALA A 122 -21.12 -9.04 10.49
N ARG A 123 -20.67 -8.74 9.28
CA ARG A 123 -19.26 -8.54 8.99
C ARG A 123 -18.90 -7.12 9.35
N GLY A 124 -17.75 -6.97 9.92
CA GLY A 124 -17.26 -5.62 10.22
C GLY A 124 -16.08 -5.63 11.20
N ASP A 125 -15.43 -4.47 11.41
CA ASP A 125 -15.74 -3.29 10.61
C ASP A 125 -15.11 -3.37 9.22
N GLY A 126 -13.84 -3.78 9.11
CA GLY A 126 -13.13 -3.90 7.86
C GLY A 126 -11.62 -3.92 8.04
N MET A 127 -10.92 -3.72 6.95
CA MET A 127 -9.47 -3.62 6.93
C MET A 127 -8.99 -2.52 5.98
N ALA A 128 -7.72 -2.13 6.10
CA ALA A 128 -7.09 -1.20 5.19
C ALA A 128 -5.66 -1.63 4.83
N PHE A 129 -5.25 -1.35 3.59
CA PHE A 129 -3.85 -1.20 3.21
C PHE A 129 -3.41 0.21 3.55
N PHE A 130 -2.27 0.40 4.22
CA PHE A 130 -1.83 1.73 4.63
C PHE A 130 -0.36 2.02 4.33
N LEU A 131 -0.10 3.30 4.13
CA LEU A 131 1.20 3.97 4.21
C LEU A 131 1.15 4.92 5.39
N GLY A 132 2.17 4.90 6.24
CA GLY A 132 2.22 5.75 7.44
C GLY A 132 3.63 5.99 7.93
N PRO A 133 3.82 6.68 9.07
CA PRO A 133 5.14 6.90 9.64
C PRO A 133 5.89 5.59 9.94
N TYR A 134 7.20 5.61 9.76
CA TYR A 134 8.08 4.53 10.20
C TYR A 134 8.92 4.99 11.41
N PRO A 135 9.12 4.16 12.43
CA PRO A 135 8.56 2.82 12.62
C PRO A 135 7.04 2.82 12.79
N PRO A 136 6.35 1.73 12.35
CA PRO A 136 4.90 1.65 12.50
C PRO A 136 4.50 1.56 13.96
N SER A 137 3.38 2.18 14.31
CA SER A 137 2.79 2.13 15.64
C SER A 137 1.27 1.98 15.55
N MET A 138 0.63 1.56 16.65
CA MET A 138 -0.83 1.56 16.75
C MET A 138 -1.32 2.97 17.07
N PRO A 139 -2.33 3.48 16.34
CA PRO A 139 -3.00 4.71 16.73
C PRO A 139 -3.85 4.45 18.00
N THR A 140 -3.93 5.47 18.86
CA THR A 140 -4.75 5.39 20.06
C THR A 140 -6.23 5.37 19.70
N ASP A 141 -7.01 4.49 20.34
CA ASP A 141 -8.47 4.38 20.21
C ASP A 141 -9.03 4.25 18.78
N ALA A 142 -8.26 3.69 17.86
CA ALA A 142 -8.67 3.51 16.46
C ALA A 142 -9.39 2.16 16.24
N ARG A 143 -10.37 1.82 17.08
CA ARG A 143 -11.19 0.60 16.98
C ARG A 143 -12.49 0.82 16.21
N GLY A 144 -13.19 -0.26 15.94
CA GLY A 144 -14.43 -0.22 15.18
C GLY A 144 -14.20 0.37 13.79
N GLY A 145 -15.08 1.21 13.31
CA GLY A 145 -14.98 1.85 12.02
C GLY A 145 -13.75 2.72 11.77
N HIS A 146 -12.87 2.87 12.76
CA HIS A 146 -11.55 3.51 12.55
C HIS A 146 -10.50 2.55 11.97
N LEU A 147 -10.82 1.27 11.77
CA LEU A 147 -10.03 0.23 11.10
C LEU A 147 -8.59 0.07 11.63
N ALA A 148 -8.34 0.40 12.91
CA ALA A 148 -7.00 0.53 13.47
C ALA A 148 -6.09 1.44 12.61
N LEU A 149 -6.67 2.35 11.85
CA LEU A 149 -6.01 3.17 10.84
C LEU A 149 -5.76 4.59 11.34
N ILE A 150 -6.82 5.32 11.71
CA ILE A 150 -6.76 6.72 12.12
C ILE A 150 -7.81 6.96 13.21
N ASN A 151 -7.44 7.67 14.26
CA ASN A 151 -8.41 8.29 15.16
C ASN A 151 -8.16 9.80 15.23
N ASN A 152 -8.61 10.53 14.25
CA ASN A 152 -8.49 11.99 14.20
C ASN A 152 -9.80 12.71 14.55
N ARG A 153 -10.91 11.97 14.67
CA ARG A 153 -12.23 12.55 14.99
C ARG A 153 -12.35 12.86 16.47
N ASP A 154 -11.88 11.93 17.30
CA ASP A 154 -12.00 12.05 18.76
C ASP A 154 -10.82 12.83 19.37
N ASN A 155 -9.72 12.96 18.64
CA ASN A 155 -8.56 13.73 19.08
C ASN A 155 -7.90 14.54 17.95
N PRO A 156 -8.45 15.72 17.62
CA PRO A 156 -7.89 16.60 16.58
C PRO A 156 -6.45 17.08 16.86
N ALA A 157 -5.97 16.98 18.12
CA ALA A 157 -4.59 17.33 18.47
C ALA A 157 -3.55 16.35 17.93
N ASN A 158 -3.97 15.14 17.55
CA ASN A 158 -3.10 14.10 16.99
C ASN A 158 -2.87 14.23 15.46
N LYS A 159 -3.15 15.38 14.86
CA LYS A 159 -3.01 15.59 13.40
C LYS A 159 -1.61 15.25 12.87
N ASP A 160 -0.57 15.44 13.64
CA ASP A 160 0.82 15.19 13.20
C ASP A 160 1.24 13.72 13.32
N SER A 161 0.59 12.94 14.17
CA SER A 161 0.86 11.50 14.31
C SER A 161 0.04 10.63 13.33
N THR A 162 -0.92 11.22 12.63
CA THR A 162 -1.89 10.51 11.78
C THR A 162 -1.65 10.69 10.29
N ARG A 163 -0.42 11.05 9.88
CA ARG A 163 -0.07 11.18 8.45
C ARG A 163 -0.12 9.82 7.78
N THR A 164 -1.31 9.46 7.32
CA THR A 164 -1.63 8.15 6.77
C THR A 164 -2.35 8.31 5.45
N VAL A 165 -1.93 7.56 4.46
CA VAL A 165 -2.66 7.35 3.22
C VAL A 165 -3.03 5.88 3.16
N ALA A 166 -4.28 5.58 2.87
CA ALA A 166 -4.75 4.21 2.89
C ALA A 166 -5.78 3.92 1.79
N VAL A 167 -5.99 2.64 1.57
CA VAL A 167 -7.15 2.10 0.87
C VAL A 167 -7.90 1.25 1.86
N GLU A 168 -9.13 1.65 2.19
CA GLU A 168 -10.02 0.91 3.07
C GLU A 168 -10.92 -0.05 2.29
N PHE A 169 -11.20 -1.17 2.93
CA PHE A 169 -12.14 -2.21 2.52
C PHE A 169 -13.13 -2.32 3.67
N ASP A 170 -14.15 -1.46 3.63
CA ASP A 170 -15.11 -1.29 4.70
C ASP A 170 -16.31 -2.20 4.49
N ALA A 171 -16.60 -3.03 5.47
CA ALA A 171 -17.68 -4.02 5.44
C ALA A 171 -18.87 -3.64 6.32
N PHE A 172 -18.81 -2.50 7.04
CA PHE A 172 -19.83 -2.08 7.98
C PHE A 172 -20.01 -0.56 7.98
N LYS A 173 -21.23 -0.09 7.75
CA LYS A 173 -21.54 1.34 7.69
C LYS A 173 -21.46 2.01 9.05
N ASN A 174 -20.58 2.98 9.19
CA ASN A 174 -20.48 3.85 10.35
C ASN A 174 -21.15 5.19 10.06
N ALA A 175 -22.24 5.47 10.76
CA ALA A 175 -22.96 6.73 10.60
C ALA A 175 -22.07 7.94 10.92
N GLY A 176 -22.06 8.92 10.02
CA GLY A 176 -21.36 10.20 10.21
C GLY A 176 -20.04 10.37 9.45
N TRP A 177 -19.46 9.31 8.86
CA TRP A 177 -18.32 9.46 7.96
C TRP A 177 -18.37 8.56 6.71
N ASP A 178 -19.06 7.42 6.74
CA ASP A 178 -19.20 6.57 5.57
C ASP A 178 -20.22 7.12 4.58
N PRO A 179 -20.11 6.77 3.29
CA PRO A 179 -21.02 7.27 2.28
C PRO A 179 -22.45 6.81 2.51
N ASP A 180 -23.40 7.69 2.18
CA ASP A 180 -24.82 7.35 2.22
C ASP A 180 -25.20 6.37 1.11
N GLY A 181 -26.19 5.52 1.38
CA GLY A 181 -26.79 4.63 0.39
C GLY A 181 -26.03 3.32 0.16
N THR A 182 -24.99 3.04 0.94
CA THR A 182 -24.29 1.74 0.93
C THR A 182 -23.98 1.26 2.34
N ASN A 183 -23.90 -0.04 2.53
CA ASN A 183 -23.49 -0.67 3.78
C ASN A 183 -22.03 -1.11 3.76
N CYS A 184 -21.41 -1.17 2.58
CA CYS A 184 -20.00 -1.47 2.42
C CYS A 184 -19.42 -0.76 1.20
N HIS A 185 -18.12 -0.46 1.26
CA HIS A 185 -17.45 0.28 0.21
C HIS A 185 -15.95 0.01 0.18
N ILE A 186 -15.30 0.43 -0.89
CA ILE A 186 -13.85 0.67 -0.92
C ILE A 186 -13.61 2.17 -0.97
N GLY A 187 -12.58 2.64 -0.28
CA GLY A 187 -12.29 4.06 -0.21
C GLY A 187 -10.80 4.38 -0.17
N VAL A 188 -10.47 5.63 -0.48
CA VAL A 188 -9.11 6.16 -0.33
C VAL A 188 -9.11 7.18 0.80
N ASN A 189 -8.36 6.90 1.86
CA ASN A 189 -8.21 7.77 3.03
C ASN A 189 -6.94 8.61 2.93
N VAL A 190 -7.05 9.88 3.28
CA VAL A 190 -5.94 10.81 3.31
C VAL A 190 -5.97 11.59 4.61
N ASN A 191 -5.20 11.17 5.61
CA ASN A 191 -5.12 11.80 6.92
C ASN A 191 -6.47 11.92 7.66
N ASP A 192 -7.48 11.20 7.20
CA ASP A 192 -8.83 11.17 7.78
C ASP A 192 -9.43 9.78 7.61
N ILE A 193 -10.27 9.36 8.56
CA ILE A 193 -11.05 8.13 8.41
C ILE A 193 -12.16 8.30 7.36
N ARG A 194 -12.64 9.52 7.13
CA ARG A 194 -13.52 9.80 6.01
C ARG A 194 -12.72 9.72 4.72
N SER A 195 -13.11 8.81 3.85
CA SER A 195 -12.49 8.65 2.54
C SER A 195 -12.63 9.89 1.67
N ALA A 196 -11.56 10.25 0.97
CA ALA A 196 -11.55 11.30 -0.05
C ALA A 196 -12.36 10.91 -1.29
N GLU A 197 -12.30 9.63 -1.65
CA GLU A 197 -13.05 9.02 -2.76
C GLU A 197 -13.51 7.63 -2.34
N THR A 198 -14.71 7.25 -2.78
CA THR A 198 -15.32 5.95 -2.45
C THR A 198 -15.98 5.30 -3.66
N THR A 199 -16.09 3.98 -3.62
CA THR A 199 -16.91 3.18 -4.54
C THR A 199 -17.78 2.23 -3.73
N ALA A 200 -19.10 2.41 -3.83
CA ALA A 200 -20.06 1.53 -3.18
C ALA A 200 -19.96 0.09 -3.70
N LEU A 201 -20.14 -0.85 -2.79
CA LEU A 201 -20.17 -2.28 -3.10
C LEU A 201 -21.59 -2.84 -2.84
N PRO A 202 -21.98 -3.91 -3.51
CA PRO A 202 -23.24 -4.60 -3.19
C PRO A 202 -23.24 -5.14 -1.75
N ASP A 203 -24.41 -5.17 -1.13
CA ASP A 203 -24.55 -5.81 0.19
C ASP A 203 -24.03 -7.25 0.17
N GLY A 204 -23.28 -7.61 1.18
CA GLY A 204 -22.67 -8.93 1.29
C GLY A 204 -21.49 -9.18 0.35
N PHE A 205 -20.95 -8.18 -0.31
CA PHE A 205 -19.81 -8.33 -1.23
C PHE A 205 -18.62 -9.06 -0.60
N PHE A 206 -18.32 -8.78 0.67
CA PHE A 206 -17.21 -9.42 1.37
C PHE A 206 -17.48 -10.88 1.80
N ASN A 207 -18.37 -11.59 1.10
CA ASN A 207 -18.71 -12.98 1.39
C ASN A 207 -17.81 -13.95 0.61
N GLY A 208 -16.52 -14.01 0.95
CA GLY A 208 -15.57 -14.90 0.29
C GLY A 208 -14.14 -14.35 0.35
N ILE A 209 -13.30 -14.88 -0.51
CA ILE A 209 -11.92 -14.40 -0.68
C ILE A 209 -11.93 -13.28 -1.73
N MET A 210 -11.34 -12.17 -1.38
CA MET A 210 -11.13 -11.03 -2.26
C MET A 210 -9.68 -10.96 -2.70
N SER A 211 -9.47 -10.58 -3.96
CA SER A 211 -8.18 -10.16 -4.48
C SER A 211 -8.17 -8.66 -4.70
N ALA A 212 -7.17 -7.98 -4.18
CA ALA A 212 -6.99 -6.56 -4.32
C ALA A 212 -5.63 -6.19 -4.93
N SER A 213 -5.62 -5.13 -5.72
CA SER A 213 -4.43 -4.49 -6.25
C SER A 213 -4.47 -3.00 -5.92
N VAL A 214 -3.50 -2.53 -5.15
CA VAL A 214 -3.31 -1.11 -4.83
C VAL A 214 -2.13 -0.59 -5.62
N ARG A 215 -2.34 0.46 -6.42
CA ARG A 215 -1.32 1.06 -7.27
C ARG A 215 -1.21 2.55 -7.03
N TYR A 216 0.01 3.02 -6.89
CA TYR A 216 0.34 4.44 -6.92
C TYR A 216 1.13 4.77 -8.17
N ASP A 217 0.66 5.75 -8.92
CA ASP A 217 1.35 6.34 -10.06
C ASP A 217 1.91 7.70 -9.66
N ALA A 218 3.23 7.77 -9.52
CA ALA A 218 3.90 8.98 -9.08
C ALA A 218 3.83 10.12 -10.11
N GLN A 219 3.74 9.80 -11.40
CA GLN A 219 3.64 10.82 -12.46
C GLN A 219 2.26 11.48 -12.47
N ALA A 220 1.22 10.68 -12.26
CA ALA A 220 -0.16 11.17 -12.17
C ALA A 220 -0.55 11.63 -10.77
N ALA A 221 0.30 11.39 -9.76
CA ALA A 221 -0.01 11.54 -8.34
C ALA A 221 -1.34 10.88 -7.97
N THR A 222 -1.58 9.65 -8.45
CA THR A 222 -2.86 8.95 -8.29
C THR A 222 -2.66 7.65 -7.54
N LEU A 223 -3.40 7.50 -6.44
CA LEU A 223 -3.59 6.23 -5.74
C LEU A 223 -4.88 5.59 -6.24
N SER A 224 -4.78 4.35 -6.68
CA SER A 224 -5.94 3.58 -7.15
C SER A 224 -5.95 2.20 -6.52
N ALA A 225 -7.14 1.65 -6.34
CA ALA A 225 -7.33 0.28 -5.93
C ALA A 225 -8.34 -0.42 -6.82
N THR A 226 -8.10 -1.70 -7.04
CA THR A 226 -9.00 -2.62 -7.74
C THR A 226 -9.31 -3.77 -6.80
N LEU A 227 -10.59 -4.08 -6.64
CA LEU A 227 -11.08 -5.14 -5.79
C LEU A 227 -11.96 -6.10 -6.57
N ARG A 228 -11.76 -7.38 -6.36
CA ARG A 228 -12.52 -8.46 -6.98
C ARG A 228 -12.85 -9.54 -5.95
N LEU A 229 -14.06 -10.05 -6.00
CA LEU A 229 -14.41 -11.32 -5.37
C LEU A 229 -13.90 -12.47 -6.26
N ASP A 230 -13.21 -13.44 -5.66
CA ASP A 230 -12.57 -14.51 -6.44
C ASP A 230 -13.55 -15.59 -6.88
N ASP A 231 -14.66 -15.80 -6.16
CA ASP A 231 -15.69 -16.77 -6.50
C ASP A 231 -17.10 -16.11 -6.50
N PRO A 232 -17.84 -16.19 -7.62
CA PRO A 232 -17.50 -16.85 -8.88
C PRO A 232 -16.50 -16.07 -9.72
N PRO A 233 -15.64 -16.75 -10.48
CA PRO A 233 -14.64 -16.10 -11.33
C PRO A 233 -15.27 -15.29 -12.46
N GLY A 234 -14.56 -14.25 -12.90
CA GLY A 234 -14.95 -13.46 -14.08
C GLY A 234 -15.88 -12.28 -13.78
N GLN A 235 -16.14 -11.95 -12.52
CA GLN A 235 -16.85 -10.71 -12.16
C GLN A 235 -16.00 -9.49 -12.50
N SER A 236 -16.65 -8.41 -12.96
CA SER A 236 -15.97 -7.13 -13.16
C SER A 236 -15.47 -6.59 -11.84
N PRO A 237 -14.21 -6.11 -11.78
CA PRO A 237 -13.65 -5.56 -10.56
C PRO A 237 -14.30 -4.21 -10.22
N TYR A 238 -14.36 -3.90 -8.94
CA TYR A 238 -14.65 -2.57 -8.44
C TYR A 238 -13.35 -1.77 -8.33
N THR A 239 -13.41 -0.50 -8.63
CA THR A 239 -12.23 0.38 -8.61
C THR A 239 -12.53 1.69 -7.89
N VAL A 240 -11.55 2.18 -7.16
CA VAL A 240 -11.55 3.53 -6.59
C VAL A 240 -10.23 4.20 -6.92
N SER A 241 -10.23 5.52 -7.10
CA SER A 241 -8.99 6.28 -7.30
C SER A 241 -9.12 7.70 -6.80
N ALA A 242 -8.03 8.22 -6.23
CA ALA A 242 -7.94 9.60 -5.77
C ALA A 242 -6.62 10.23 -6.20
N ASN A 243 -6.62 11.55 -6.39
CA ASN A 243 -5.39 12.31 -6.56
C ASN A 243 -4.73 12.52 -5.19
N VAL A 244 -3.53 12.00 -4.99
CA VAL A 244 -2.80 12.01 -3.72
C VAL A 244 -1.31 12.31 -3.99
N ASP A 245 -0.85 13.53 -3.72
CA ASP A 245 0.59 13.79 -3.66
C ASP A 245 1.12 13.35 -2.29
N LEU A 246 1.87 12.26 -2.25
CA LEU A 246 2.37 11.65 -1.00
C LEU A 246 3.23 12.59 -0.16
N ARG A 247 3.88 13.59 -0.76
CA ARG A 247 4.67 14.60 -0.04
C ARG A 247 3.77 15.65 0.57
N ASN A 248 2.81 16.17 -0.20
CA ASN A 248 1.92 17.25 0.23
C ASN A 248 0.97 16.80 1.35
N VAL A 249 0.58 15.53 1.38
CA VAL A 249 -0.19 14.95 2.48
C VAL A 249 0.66 14.72 3.74
N GLY A 250 1.97 14.92 3.65
CA GLY A 250 2.90 14.89 4.77
C GLY A 250 3.43 13.51 5.13
N LEU A 251 3.32 12.52 4.25
CA LEU A 251 3.99 11.24 4.47
C LEU A 251 5.51 11.43 4.53
N PRO A 252 6.21 10.77 5.45
CA PRO A 252 7.65 10.85 5.52
C PRO A 252 8.31 10.22 4.29
N GLN A 253 9.54 10.60 4.01
CA GLN A 253 10.36 10.03 2.93
C GLN A 253 10.47 8.49 3.06
N GLU A 254 10.64 8.03 4.29
CA GLU A 254 10.66 6.62 4.66
C GLU A 254 9.41 6.29 5.46
N ALA A 255 8.60 5.39 4.93
CA ALA A 255 7.30 5.04 5.46
C ALA A 255 7.19 3.57 5.85
N ALA A 256 6.25 3.29 6.72
CA ALA A 256 5.72 1.95 6.94
C ALA A 256 4.66 1.64 5.89
N VAL A 257 4.66 0.38 5.44
CA VAL A 257 3.66 -0.19 4.54
C VAL A 257 3.07 -1.42 5.21
N GLY A 258 1.75 -1.55 5.21
CA GLY A 258 1.13 -2.68 5.87
C GLY A 258 -0.38 -2.73 5.77
N PHE A 259 -0.95 -3.51 6.67
CA PHE A 259 -2.39 -3.72 6.79
C PHE A 259 -2.86 -3.45 8.21
N SER A 260 -4.04 -2.91 8.34
CA SER A 260 -4.72 -2.70 9.60
C SER A 260 -6.15 -3.21 9.53
N ALA A 261 -6.72 -3.60 10.67
CA ALA A 261 -8.10 -4.02 10.76
C ALA A 261 -8.63 -3.81 12.17
N SER A 262 -9.95 -3.70 12.27
CA SER A 262 -10.63 -3.75 13.56
C SER A 262 -11.99 -4.43 13.46
N ILE A 263 -12.47 -4.84 14.61
CA ILE A 263 -13.82 -5.36 14.85
C ILE A 263 -14.49 -4.42 15.84
N GLY A 264 -15.75 -4.09 15.63
CA GLY A 264 -16.58 -3.39 16.59
C GLY A 264 -17.21 -4.30 17.63
N ASP A 265 -18.43 -3.97 18.02
CA ASP A 265 -19.24 -4.72 19.02
C ASP A 265 -20.08 -5.81 18.31
N LEU A 266 -19.43 -6.63 17.49
CA LEU A 266 -20.09 -7.62 16.66
C LEU A 266 -19.85 -9.07 17.12
N VAL A 267 -19.24 -9.24 18.28
CA VAL A 267 -19.06 -10.57 18.90
C VAL A 267 -20.18 -10.78 19.88
N GLU A 268 -21.22 -11.48 19.45
CA GLU A 268 -22.17 -12.15 20.32
C GLU A 268 -21.97 -13.67 20.27
#